data_73c735123d9589626b1f5bc047128729
#
_entry.id   73c735123d9589626b1f5bc047128729
#
_cell.length_a   1.000
_cell.length_b   1.000
_cell.length_c   1.000
_cell.angle_alpha   90.00
_cell.angle_beta   90.00
_cell.angle_gamma   90.00
#
_symmetry.space_group_name_H-M   'P 1'
#
loop_
_entity.id
_entity.type
_entity.pdbx_description
1 polymer ?
#
loop_
_entity_poly.entity_id
_entity_poly.type
_entity_poly.pdbx_seq_one_letter_code
_entity_poly.pdbx_strand_id
1 'polypeptide(L)'
;MKMRFRPFLWLTIVSLPALLVLVGLGSWQLQRLQWKNDLITSFESRAAAAAIAVPAADAGLDDVEFRRLSLDGTFQHDQEVFLTGRTYEGNAGFHIVTPFQLDDGRTILINRGWVSEDYRNPAKRAFSQTTGRVSVAGILRRPGVKGYFVPENEPDNGFWFTLVPSQINRHLGLGETAINQFYADAVRTSDVVTLPIAAKTKLNLRNAHLSYAMTWYGIALALIGVYVAFHYQAGRLQFGRRQEDSRWIISARVDKMAH
;
A
#
# COMPACT_ATOMS: atom_id res chain seq x y z
N MET A 1 -41.62 7.80 -29.03
CA MET A 1 -41.65 6.51 -28.28
C MET A 1 -42.11 6.83 -26.85
N LYS A 2 -43.28 6.36 -26.41
CA LYS A 2 -43.69 6.55 -24.98
C LYS A 2 -43.32 5.30 -24.22
N MET A 3 -42.40 5.44 -23.27
CA MET A 3 -42.02 4.39 -22.32
C MET A 3 -43.05 4.41 -21.17
N ARG A 4 -43.62 3.26 -20.83
CA ARG A 4 -44.51 3.09 -19.68
C ARG A 4 -43.80 2.19 -18.65
N PHE A 5 -43.46 2.73 -17.50
CA PHE A 5 -42.79 2.01 -16.42
C PHE A 5 -43.66 2.05 -15.14
N ARG A 6 -43.91 0.86 -14.57
CA ARG A 6 -44.65 0.68 -13.33
C ARG A 6 -43.81 -0.20 -12.37
N PRO A 7 -42.93 0.36 -11.53
CA PRO A 7 -42.05 -0.44 -10.70
C PRO A 7 -42.79 -1.24 -9.63
N PHE A 8 -42.26 -2.42 -9.29
CA PHE A 8 -42.64 -3.13 -8.09
C PHE A 8 -41.99 -2.45 -6.88
N LEU A 9 -42.80 -1.85 -6.00
CA LEU A 9 -42.30 -1.04 -4.89
C LEU A 9 -41.33 -1.82 -3.99
N TRP A 10 -41.67 -3.04 -3.58
CA TRP A 10 -40.83 -3.84 -2.70
C TRP A 10 -39.48 -4.15 -3.33
N LEU A 11 -39.44 -4.49 -4.62
CA LEU A 11 -38.20 -4.79 -5.35
C LEU A 11 -37.33 -3.53 -5.46
N THR A 12 -37.95 -2.37 -5.71
CA THR A 12 -37.25 -1.09 -5.80
C THR A 12 -36.68 -0.68 -4.44
N ILE A 13 -37.44 -0.87 -3.35
CA ILE A 13 -37.01 -0.59 -1.99
C ILE A 13 -35.77 -1.42 -1.59
N VAL A 14 -35.64 -2.64 -2.09
CA VAL A 14 -34.48 -3.49 -1.83
C VAL A 14 -33.33 -3.20 -2.79
N SER A 15 -33.63 -3.06 -4.09
CA SER A 15 -32.59 -2.92 -5.12
C SER A 15 -31.88 -1.56 -5.08
N LEU A 16 -32.59 -0.49 -4.74
CA LEU A 16 -32.00 0.86 -4.73
C LEU A 16 -30.94 1.03 -3.65
N PRO A 17 -31.18 0.68 -2.37
CA PRO A 17 -30.13 0.71 -1.36
C PRO A 17 -28.96 -0.23 -1.69
N ALA A 18 -29.25 -1.45 -2.20
CA ALA A 18 -28.20 -2.37 -2.61
C ALA A 18 -27.31 -1.76 -3.71
N LEU A 19 -27.92 -1.11 -4.71
CA LEU A 19 -27.19 -0.41 -5.78
C LEU A 19 -26.34 0.72 -5.22
N LEU A 20 -26.85 1.52 -4.30
CA LEU A 20 -26.10 2.61 -3.66
C LEU A 20 -24.90 2.08 -2.88
N VAL A 21 -25.06 0.97 -2.15
CA VAL A 21 -23.96 0.33 -1.43
C VAL A 21 -22.89 -0.16 -2.42
N LEU A 22 -23.27 -0.84 -3.49
CA LEU A 22 -22.33 -1.37 -4.49
C LEU A 22 -21.54 -0.26 -5.18
N VAL A 23 -22.22 0.82 -5.59
CA VAL A 23 -21.57 1.99 -6.20
C VAL A 23 -20.67 2.70 -5.17
N GLY A 24 -21.13 2.83 -3.92
CA GLY A 24 -20.35 3.41 -2.83
C GLY A 24 -19.05 2.62 -2.57
N LEU A 25 -19.14 1.29 -2.51
CA LEU A 25 -17.96 0.42 -2.34
C LEU A 25 -17.00 0.50 -3.53
N GLY A 26 -17.51 0.53 -4.76
CA GLY A 26 -16.70 0.74 -5.97
C GLY A 26 -15.97 2.08 -5.93
N SER A 27 -16.66 3.16 -5.59
CA SER A 27 -16.08 4.51 -5.49
C SER A 27 -15.05 4.60 -4.36
N TRP A 28 -15.30 4.00 -3.20
CA TRP A 28 -14.34 3.91 -2.11
C TRP A 28 -13.06 3.18 -2.52
N GLN A 29 -13.17 2.09 -3.28
CA GLN A 29 -12.01 1.37 -3.80
C GLN A 29 -11.17 2.23 -4.75
N LEU A 30 -11.80 3.06 -5.61
CA LEU A 30 -11.07 3.99 -6.48
C LEU A 30 -10.35 5.09 -5.68
N GLN A 31 -10.99 5.65 -4.65
CA GLN A 31 -10.34 6.62 -3.77
C GLN A 31 -9.14 5.99 -3.04
N ARG A 32 -9.29 4.75 -2.57
CA ARG A 32 -8.20 4.03 -1.92
C ARG A 32 -7.05 3.72 -2.88
N LEU A 33 -7.36 3.41 -4.15
CA LEU A 33 -6.38 3.23 -5.21
C LEU A 33 -5.55 4.52 -5.42
N GLN A 34 -6.22 5.67 -5.57
CA GLN A 34 -5.56 6.96 -5.75
C GLN A 34 -4.65 7.29 -4.58
N TRP A 35 -5.18 7.24 -3.35
CA TRP A 35 -4.40 7.50 -2.15
C TRP A 35 -3.13 6.64 -2.07
N LYS A 36 -3.25 5.34 -2.42
CA LYS A 36 -2.11 4.43 -2.40
C LYS A 36 -1.08 4.75 -3.50
N ASN A 37 -1.55 5.12 -4.69
CA ASN A 37 -0.66 5.51 -5.78
C ASN A 37 0.09 6.81 -5.43
N ASP A 38 -0.57 7.79 -4.81
CA ASP A 38 0.06 9.04 -4.37
C ASP A 38 1.14 8.77 -3.32
N LEU A 39 0.88 7.86 -2.38
CA LEU A 39 1.88 7.44 -1.39
C LEU A 39 3.10 6.78 -2.04
N ILE A 40 2.88 5.87 -3.00
CA ILE A 40 3.97 5.20 -3.74
C ILE A 40 4.79 6.24 -4.53
N THR A 41 4.13 7.14 -5.25
CA THR A 41 4.78 8.18 -6.05
C THR A 41 5.60 9.11 -5.17
N SER A 42 5.07 9.53 -4.02
CA SER A 42 5.78 10.36 -3.04
C SER A 42 7.03 9.65 -2.52
N PHE A 43 6.91 8.36 -2.17
CA PHE A 43 8.04 7.55 -1.74
C PHE A 43 9.11 7.46 -2.86
N GLU A 44 8.72 7.04 -4.05
CA GLU A 44 9.65 6.81 -5.17
C GLU A 44 10.36 8.11 -5.59
N SER A 45 9.64 9.21 -5.67
CA SER A 45 10.22 10.50 -6.04
C SER A 45 11.24 11.01 -5.01
N ARG A 46 10.92 10.87 -3.71
CA ARG A 46 11.84 11.26 -2.63
C ARG A 46 13.05 10.34 -2.53
N ALA A 47 12.85 9.02 -2.69
CA ALA A 47 13.92 8.03 -2.66
C ALA A 47 14.85 8.12 -3.89
N ALA A 48 14.34 8.58 -5.04
CA ALA A 48 15.13 8.79 -6.26
C ALA A 48 15.87 10.13 -6.28
N ALA A 49 15.47 11.10 -5.45
CA ALA A 49 16.12 12.39 -5.36
C ALA A 49 17.58 12.25 -4.89
N ALA A 50 18.40 13.28 -5.16
CA ALA A 50 19.79 13.32 -4.70
C ALA A 50 19.86 13.06 -3.18
N ALA A 51 20.88 12.30 -2.78
CA ALA A 51 21.11 12.01 -1.36
C ALA A 51 21.39 13.32 -0.59
N ILE A 52 20.86 13.39 0.61
CA ILE A 52 21.13 14.49 1.55
C ILE A 52 22.02 13.99 2.69
N ALA A 53 22.72 14.89 3.35
CA ALA A 53 23.38 14.61 4.61
C ALA A 53 22.35 14.24 5.68
N VAL A 54 22.80 13.56 6.75
CA VAL A 54 21.92 13.20 7.88
C VAL A 54 21.37 14.46 8.52
N PRO A 55 20.03 14.65 8.55
CA PRO A 55 19.43 15.83 9.16
C PRO A 55 19.81 15.99 10.65
N ALA A 56 19.65 17.18 11.18
CA ALA A 56 19.73 17.40 12.60
C ALA A 56 18.65 16.56 13.35
N ALA A 57 18.90 16.20 14.60
CA ALA A 57 17.99 15.34 15.37
C ALA A 57 16.60 15.99 15.57
N ASP A 58 16.51 17.32 15.57
CA ASP A 58 15.28 18.11 15.71
C ASP A 58 14.62 18.51 14.37
N ALA A 59 15.17 18.06 13.24
CA ALA A 59 14.59 18.37 11.93
C ALA A 59 13.17 17.83 11.79
N GLY A 60 12.28 18.60 11.18
CA GLY A 60 10.95 18.17 10.82
C GLY A 60 10.99 16.97 9.86
N LEU A 61 10.38 15.85 10.25
CA LEU A 61 10.46 14.62 9.47
C LEU A 61 9.53 14.62 8.25
N ASP A 62 8.55 15.51 8.17
CA ASP A 62 7.55 15.52 7.09
C ASP A 62 8.17 15.76 5.71
N ASP A 63 9.21 16.60 5.65
CA ASP A 63 9.88 16.96 4.39
C ASP A 63 11.02 16.00 4.02
N VAL A 64 11.59 15.31 5.00
CA VAL A 64 12.78 14.46 4.82
C VAL A 64 12.49 12.97 4.88
N GLU A 65 11.30 12.57 5.30
CA GLU A 65 10.90 11.16 5.27
C GLU A 65 10.99 10.60 3.85
N PHE A 66 11.53 9.40 3.71
CA PHE A 66 11.83 8.72 2.45
C PHE A 66 12.95 9.35 1.60
N ARG A 67 13.60 10.42 2.06
CA ARG A 67 14.77 10.95 1.37
C ARG A 67 15.95 9.97 1.48
N ARG A 68 16.73 9.93 0.40
CA ARG A 68 18.00 9.19 0.40
C ARG A 68 19.02 9.94 1.25
N LEU A 69 19.71 9.21 2.12
CA LEU A 69 20.80 9.70 2.95
C LEU A 69 22.14 9.21 2.40
N SER A 70 23.18 10.05 2.47
CA SER A 70 24.58 9.65 2.44
C SER A 70 25.08 9.55 3.87
N LEU A 71 25.53 8.36 4.25
CA LEU A 71 25.96 8.01 5.60
C LEU A 71 27.42 7.60 5.55
N ASP A 72 28.30 8.44 6.10
CA ASP A 72 29.74 8.19 6.18
C ASP A 72 30.13 7.95 7.62
N GLY A 73 30.81 6.82 7.91
CA GLY A 73 31.09 6.43 9.28
C GLY A 73 31.49 4.96 9.42
N THR A 74 31.23 4.38 10.59
CA THR A 74 31.64 3.02 10.97
C THR A 74 30.50 2.25 11.64
N PHE A 75 30.27 1.01 11.23
CA PHE A 75 29.31 0.11 11.88
C PHE A 75 29.84 -0.41 13.22
N GLN A 76 28.93 -0.50 14.20
CA GLN A 76 29.17 -1.13 15.51
C GLN A 76 28.54 -2.53 15.51
N HIS A 77 29.19 -3.50 14.83
CA HIS A 77 28.63 -4.82 14.59
C HIS A 77 28.41 -5.67 15.83
N ASP A 78 29.14 -5.39 16.92
CA ASP A 78 29.00 -6.02 18.22
C ASP A 78 27.67 -5.65 18.93
N GLN A 79 27.00 -4.61 18.47
CA GLN A 79 25.74 -4.09 19.02
C GLN A 79 24.54 -4.31 18.09
N GLU A 80 24.59 -5.33 17.24
CA GLU A 80 23.47 -5.64 16.34
C GLU A 80 22.24 -6.12 17.11
N VAL A 81 21.05 -5.65 16.70
CA VAL A 81 19.76 -6.16 17.14
C VAL A 81 18.98 -6.78 15.98
N PHE A 82 18.11 -7.75 16.31
CA PHE A 82 17.39 -8.52 15.32
C PHE A 82 15.89 -8.25 15.40
N LEU A 83 15.30 -7.65 14.35
CA LEU A 83 13.87 -7.49 14.26
C LEU A 83 13.24 -8.81 13.83
N THR A 84 12.43 -9.38 14.72
CA THR A 84 11.74 -10.66 14.56
C THR A 84 10.51 -10.54 13.65
N GLY A 85 10.08 -11.68 13.10
CA GLY A 85 8.83 -11.75 12.31
C GLY A 85 8.95 -11.07 10.94
N ARG A 86 10.12 -11.12 10.33
CA ARG A 86 10.36 -10.60 8.97
C ARG A 86 10.38 -11.73 7.97
N THR A 87 9.78 -11.50 6.80
CA THR A 87 9.75 -12.48 5.71
C THR A 87 10.34 -11.90 4.45
N TYR A 88 11.05 -12.73 3.70
CA TYR A 88 11.54 -12.41 2.37
C TYR A 88 11.23 -13.58 1.43
N GLU A 89 10.52 -13.33 0.34
CA GLU A 89 10.09 -14.35 -0.63
C GLU A 89 9.44 -15.60 0.00
N GLY A 90 8.62 -15.36 1.06
CA GLY A 90 7.92 -16.44 1.78
C GLY A 90 8.73 -17.11 2.88
N ASN A 91 10.03 -16.86 2.99
CA ASN A 91 10.91 -17.41 4.02
C ASN A 91 10.93 -16.53 5.26
N ALA A 92 10.77 -17.13 6.44
CA ALA A 92 10.89 -16.43 7.71
C ALA A 92 12.36 -16.08 8.03
N GLY A 93 12.57 -14.98 8.73
CA GLY A 93 13.89 -14.52 9.13
C GLY A 93 13.84 -13.23 9.94
N PHE A 94 14.93 -12.48 9.90
CA PHE A 94 15.14 -11.29 10.70
C PHE A 94 15.62 -10.11 9.85
N HIS A 95 15.28 -8.89 10.27
CA HIS A 95 16.07 -7.73 9.84
C HIS A 95 17.16 -7.45 10.85
N ILE A 96 18.36 -7.16 10.35
CA ILE A 96 19.50 -6.75 11.16
C ILE A 96 19.52 -5.24 11.26
N VAL A 97 19.49 -4.73 12.48
CA VAL A 97 19.67 -3.32 12.77
C VAL A 97 21.01 -3.14 13.50
N THR A 98 21.87 -2.32 12.92
CA THR A 98 23.21 -2.09 13.44
C THR A 98 23.39 -0.59 13.72
N PRO A 99 23.88 -0.19 14.89
CA PRO A 99 24.29 1.18 15.15
C PRO A 99 25.43 1.57 14.19
N PHE A 100 25.36 2.79 13.68
CA PHE A 100 26.34 3.35 12.77
C PHE A 100 26.82 4.70 13.30
N GLN A 101 28.07 4.77 13.67
CA GLN A 101 28.69 5.99 14.13
C GLN A 101 29.09 6.84 12.94
N LEU A 102 28.46 8.00 12.80
CA LEU A 102 28.74 8.97 11.76
C LEU A 102 30.06 9.69 12.02
N ASP A 103 30.68 10.22 10.96
CA ASP A 103 31.92 11.00 11.07
C ASP A 103 31.76 12.28 11.92
N ASP A 104 30.53 12.79 12.07
CA ASP A 104 30.21 13.94 12.93
C ASP A 104 30.01 13.58 14.42
N GLY A 105 30.21 12.33 14.79
CA GLY A 105 30.12 11.82 16.16
C GLY A 105 28.71 11.38 16.58
N ARG A 106 27.68 11.62 15.77
CA ARG A 106 26.32 11.11 16.04
C ARG A 106 26.23 9.61 15.71
N THR A 107 25.28 8.93 16.34
CA THR A 107 25.00 7.52 16.05
C THR A 107 23.58 7.37 15.47
N ILE A 108 23.44 6.72 14.33
CA ILE A 108 22.16 6.39 13.70
C ILE A 108 21.98 4.89 13.62
N LEU A 109 20.76 4.40 13.81
CA LEU A 109 20.45 2.99 13.55
C LEU A 109 20.24 2.75 12.05
N ILE A 110 20.92 1.74 11.51
CA ILE A 110 20.75 1.30 10.12
C ILE A 110 20.12 -0.09 10.10
N ASN A 111 18.93 -0.21 9.56
CA ASN A 111 18.37 -1.49 9.17
C ASN A 111 19.06 -1.97 7.90
N ARG A 112 19.99 -2.92 8.06
CA ARG A 112 20.80 -3.45 6.95
C ARG A 112 20.04 -4.39 6.04
N GLY A 113 18.89 -4.91 6.48
CA GLY A 113 18.03 -5.77 5.68
C GLY A 113 17.85 -7.16 6.29
N TRP A 114 17.33 -8.06 5.45
CA TRP A 114 16.88 -9.38 5.85
C TRP A 114 17.97 -10.45 5.79
N VAL A 115 17.92 -11.36 6.76
CA VAL A 115 18.67 -12.64 6.78
C VAL A 115 17.75 -13.77 7.19
N SER A 116 18.03 -15.00 6.73
CA SER A 116 17.37 -16.21 7.22
C SER A 116 17.85 -16.55 8.65
N GLU A 117 17.14 -17.47 9.31
CA GLU A 117 17.52 -18.00 10.63
C GLU A 117 18.96 -18.54 10.64
N ASP A 118 19.40 -19.22 9.58
CA ASP A 118 20.74 -19.78 9.48
C ASP A 118 21.85 -18.73 9.55
N TYR A 119 21.56 -17.50 9.09
CA TYR A 119 22.47 -16.38 9.08
C TYR A 119 22.23 -15.37 10.21
N ARG A 120 21.42 -15.72 11.19
CA ARG A 120 21.24 -14.91 12.40
C ARG A 120 22.57 -14.74 13.14
N ASN A 121 23.35 -15.84 13.25
CA ASN A 121 24.66 -15.79 13.89
C ASN A 121 25.63 -14.94 13.03
N PRO A 122 26.21 -13.84 13.58
CA PRO A 122 27.18 -12.99 12.87
C PRO A 122 28.39 -13.74 12.33
N ALA A 123 28.87 -14.79 13.00
CA ALA A 123 30.01 -15.59 12.57
C ALA A 123 29.78 -16.28 11.22
N LYS A 124 28.53 -16.65 10.89
CA LYS A 124 28.17 -17.25 9.61
C LYS A 124 28.09 -16.24 8.44
N ARG A 125 28.15 -14.94 8.76
CA ARG A 125 28.07 -13.84 7.79
C ARG A 125 29.19 -12.82 8.02
N ALA A 126 30.34 -13.25 8.48
CA ALA A 126 31.51 -12.40 8.71
C ALA A 126 31.88 -11.55 7.48
N PHE A 127 31.64 -12.09 6.26
CA PHE A 127 31.81 -11.37 5.00
C PHE A 127 30.94 -10.11 4.86
N SER A 128 29.86 -9.99 5.64
CA SER A 128 28.95 -8.84 5.62
C SER A 128 29.28 -7.81 6.71
N GLN A 129 30.22 -8.10 7.59
CA GLN A 129 30.63 -7.22 8.68
C GLN A 129 31.81 -6.35 8.24
N THR A 130 31.50 -5.33 7.45
CA THR A 130 32.49 -4.39 6.94
C THR A 130 33.10 -3.59 8.09
N THR A 131 34.42 -3.67 8.23
CA THR A 131 35.19 -2.94 9.26
C THR A 131 35.74 -1.63 8.70
N GLY A 132 35.98 -0.68 9.58
CA GLY A 132 36.49 0.64 9.25
C GLY A 132 35.44 1.59 8.69
N ARG A 133 35.93 2.73 8.20
CA ARG A 133 35.07 3.79 7.64
C ARG A 133 34.49 3.36 6.30
N VAL A 134 33.17 3.48 6.15
CA VAL A 134 32.42 3.16 4.95
C VAL A 134 31.38 4.23 4.61
N SER A 135 31.01 4.32 3.32
CA SER A 135 29.89 5.14 2.87
C SER A 135 28.68 4.23 2.56
N VAL A 136 27.56 4.52 3.18
CA VAL A 136 26.30 3.75 3.04
C VAL A 136 25.21 4.65 2.49
N ALA A 137 24.48 4.18 1.50
CA ALA A 137 23.24 4.82 1.08
C ALA A 137 22.06 4.25 1.89
N GLY A 138 21.25 5.12 2.46
CA GLY A 138 20.07 4.72 3.23
C GLY A 138 18.84 5.54 2.83
N ILE A 139 17.67 5.05 3.19
CA ILE A 139 16.40 5.80 3.12
C ILE A 139 16.00 6.17 4.54
N LEU A 140 15.76 7.46 4.80
CA LEU A 140 15.29 7.94 6.09
C LEU A 140 13.89 7.41 6.39
N ARG A 141 13.73 6.84 7.59
CA ARG A 141 12.47 6.27 8.06
C ARG A 141 12.10 6.79 9.43
N ARG A 142 10.82 7.05 9.63
CA ARG A 142 10.27 7.33 10.97
C ARG A 142 10.30 6.09 11.85
N PRO A 143 10.30 6.25 13.17
CA PRO A 143 10.12 5.14 14.10
C PRO A 143 8.92 4.29 13.71
N GLY A 144 9.04 2.98 13.84
CA GLY A 144 7.94 2.07 13.60
C GLY A 144 6.81 2.31 14.60
N VAL A 145 5.57 2.24 14.11
CA VAL A 145 4.38 2.26 14.94
C VAL A 145 3.91 0.82 15.12
N LYS A 146 3.70 0.42 16.38
CA LYS A 146 3.20 -0.91 16.70
C LYS A 146 1.79 -1.11 16.12
N GLY A 147 1.62 -2.13 15.29
CA GLY A 147 0.30 -2.56 14.81
C GLY A 147 -0.50 -3.25 15.92
N TYR A 148 -1.84 -3.32 15.78
CA TYR A 148 -2.74 -3.89 16.78
C TYR A 148 -2.39 -5.33 17.18
N PHE A 149 -1.97 -6.16 16.22
CA PHE A 149 -1.60 -7.57 16.44
C PHE A 149 -0.09 -7.80 16.59
N VAL A 150 0.73 -6.74 16.66
CA VAL A 150 2.18 -6.84 16.83
C VAL A 150 2.49 -6.86 18.32
N PRO A 151 3.27 -7.84 18.83
CA PRO A 151 3.69 -7.87 20.23
C PRO A 151 4.50 -6.62 20.61
N GLU A 152 4.59 -6.35 21.91
CA GLU A 152 5.54 -5.36 22.44
C GLU A 152 6.98 -5.83 22.20
N ASN A 153 7.90 -4.88 22.10
CA ASN A 153 9.32 -5.21 22.13
C ASN A 153 9.70 -5.74 23.52
N GLU A 154 10.49 -6.79 23.55
CA GLU A 154 11.00 -7.42 24.76
C GLU A 154 12.54 -7.37 24.74
N PRO A 155 13.17 -6.23 25.04
CA PRO A 155 14.61 -6.02 24.94
C PRO A 155 15.42 -7.04 25.75
N ASP A 156 14.96 -7.34 26.97
CA ASP A 156 15.65 -8.24 27.90
C ASP A 156 15.68 -9.70 27.37
N ASN A 157 14.71 -10.08 26.54
CA ASN A 157 14.63 -11.39 25.88
C ASN A 157 15.24 -11.37 24.47
N GLY A 158 15.71 -10.21 23.99
CA GLY A 158 16.27 -10.02 22.64
C GLY A 158 15.21 -10.05 21.52
N PHE A 159 13.93 -9.88 21.85
CA PHE A 159 12.84 -9.85 20.87
C PHE A 159 12.45 -8.41 20.51
N TRP A 160 12.71 -8.07 19.27
CA TRP A 160 12.35 -6.78 18.70
C TRP A 160 11.35 -7.00 17.56
N PHE A 161 10.14 -6.49 17.69
CA PHE A 161 9.09 -6.60 16.67
C PHE A 161 8.92 -5.30 15.88
N THR A 162 9.18 -4.18 16.54
CA THR A 162 9.03 -2.83 15.96
C THR A 162 10.34 -2.06 16.14
N LEU A 163 10.82 -1.44 15.05
CA LEU A 163 12.02 -0.58 15.11
C LEU A 163 11.64 0.77 15.68
N VAL A 164 11.94 0.97 16.94
CA VAL A 164 11.79 2.24 17.67
C VAL A 164 13.16 2.67 18.15
N PRO A 165 13.83 3.64 17.48
CA PRO A 165 15.21 4.00 17.78
C PRO A 165 15.46 4.33 19.26
N SER A 166 14.56 5.09 19.88
CA SER A 166 14.71 5.47 21.31
C SER A 166 14.73 4.28 22.27
N GLN A 167 14.03 3.18 21.94
CA GLN A 167 14.06 1.95 22.75
C GLN A 167 15.36 1.18 22.55
N ILE A 168 15.77 1.02 21.27
CA ILE A 168 17.01 0.29 20.93
C ILE A 168 18.23 1.04 21.46
N ASN A 169 18.31 2.36 21.23
CA ASN A 169 19.44 3.18 21.71
C ASN A 169 19.59 3.13 23.23
N ARG A 170 18.46 3.16 23.96
CA ARG A 170 18.47 3.02 25.42
C ARG A 170 18.95 1.64 25.85
N HIS A 171 18.48 0.58 25.22
CA HIS A 171 18.90 -0.80 25.54
C HIS A 171 20.39 -1.01 25.28
N LEU A 172 20.91 -0.46 24.20
CA LEU A 172 22.32 -0.56 23.81
C LEU A 172 23.24 0.45 24.56
N GLY A 173 22.69 1.39 25.32
CA GLY A 173 23.46 2.41 26.02
C GLY A 173 24.21 3.38 25.12
N LEU A 174 23.67 3.73 23.95
CA LEU A 174 24.35 4.55 22.92
C LEU A 174 24.52 6.04 23.29
N GLY A 175 23.98 6.47 24.41
CA GLY A 175 24.15 7.83 24.91
C GLY A 175 23.38 8.91 24.19
N GLU A 176 23.72 10.18 24.47
CA GLU A 176 22.95 11.34 23.97
C GLU A 176 23.18 11.67 22.48
N THR A 177 24.26 11.19 21.89
CA THR A 177 24.58 11.41 20.48
C THR A 177 23.75 10.51 19.55
N ALA A 178 23.00 9.54 20.11
CA ALA A 178 22.17 8.64 19.34
C ALA A 178 20.88 9.31 18.86
N ILE A 179 20.62 9.20 17.55
CA ILE A 179 19.42 9.75 16.91
C ILE A 179 18.21 8.88 17.26
N ASN A 180 17.21 9.47 17.92
CA ASN A 180 16.00 8.80 18.39
C ASN A 180 14.77 9.00 17.50
N GLN A 181 14.79 10.03 16.65
CA GLN A 181 13.63 10.49 15.89
C GLN A 181 13.45 9.74 14.58
N PHE A 182 14.51 9.16 14.04
CA PHE A 182 14.48 8.42 12.77
C PHE A 182 15.62 7.39 12.72
N TYR A 183 15.54 6.53 11.71
CA TYR A 183 16.57 5.55 11.37
C TYR A 183 16.75 5.50 9.86
N ALA A 184 17.68 4.72 9.34
CA ALA A 184 17.89 4.51 7.94
C ALA A 184 17.64 3.04 7.54
N ASP A 185 16.90 2.80 6.45
CA ASP A 185 16.91 1.51 5.75
C ASP A 185 18.06 1.54 4.74
N ALA A 186 19.02 0.62 4.86
CA ALA A 186 20.08 0.48 3.87
C ALA A 186 19.50 0.16 2.49
N VAL A 187 20.03 0.80 1.46
CA VAL A 187 19.60 0.61 0.08
C VAL A 187 20.58 -0.25 -0.67
N ARG A 188 20.07 -1.20 -1.45
CA ARG A 188 20.89 -1.98 -2.37
C ARG A 188 21.41 -1.07 -3.48
N THR A 189 22.72 -1.00 -3.62
CA THR A 189 23.42 -0.21 -4.64
C THR A 189 23.86 -1.02 -5.84
N SER A 190 23.75 -2.35 -5.78
CA SER A 190 24.11 -3.27 -6.89
C SER A 190 23.00 -4.31 -7.09
N ASP A 191 22.94 -4.92 -8.27
CA ASP A 191 22.00 -6.00 -8.59
C ASP A 191 22.40 -7.33 -7.93
N VAL A 192 23.63 -7.44 -7.43
CA VAL A 192 24.09 -8.62 -6.70
C VAL A 192 23.41 -8.67 -5.33
N VAL A 193 22.71 -9.77 -5.07
CA VAL A 193 22.06 -10.00 -3.77
C VAL A 193 23.13 -10.45 -2.77
N THR A 194 23.44 -9.58 -1.82
CA THR A 194 24.34 -9.88 -0.70
C THR A 194 23.52 -9.91 0.60
N LEU A 195 24.01 -10.69 1.59
CA LEU A 195 23.42 -10.67 2.93
C LEU A 195 24.05 -9.56 3.78
N PRO A 196 23.28 -8.87 4.60
CA PRO A 196 21.80 -8.84 4.68
C PRO A 196 21.17 -8.31 3.40
N ILE A 197 19.97 -8.83 3.04
CA ILE A 197 19.28 -8.37 1.85
C ILE A 197 18.66 -7.01 2.12
N ALA A 198 19.32 -5.97 1.67
CA ALA A 198 18.88 -4.58 1.85
C ALA A 198 17.59 -4.28 1.07
N ALA A 199 16.86 -3.27 1.52
CA ALA A 199 15.63 -2.83 0.90
C ALA A 199 15.83 -2.39 -0.56
N LYS A 200 14.85 -2.69 -1.42
CA LYS A 200 14.80 -2.12 -2.77
C LYS A 200 14.28 -0.68 -2.69
N THR A 201 14.82 0.20 -3.52
CA THR A 201 14.36 1.60 -3.63
C THR A 201 12.93 1.70 -4.17
N LYS A 202 12.43 0.66 -4.83
CA LYS A 202 11.07 0.62 -5.36
C LYS A 202 10.15 -0.14 -4.42
N LEU A 203 9.05 0.49 -4.03
CA LEU A 203 7.99 -0.14 -3.26
C LEU A 203 7.14 -1.01 -4.20
N ASN A 204 7.29 -2.31 -4.11
CA ASN A 204 6.40 -3.24 -4.79
C ASN A 204 5.20 -3.57 -3.88
N LEU A 205 4.29 -2.62 -3.73
CA LEU A 205 3.06 -2.83 -2.95
C LEU A 205 1.96 -3.38 -3.85
N ARG A 206 1.53 -4.62 -3.56
CA ARG A 206 0.36 -5.20 -4.24
C ARG A 206 -0.83 -4.23 -4.14
N ASN A 207 -1.36 -3.81 -5.30
CA ASN A 207 -2.46 -2.88 -5.40
C ASN A 207 -3.62 -3.51 -6.17
N ALA A 208 -4.52 -4.20 -5.45
CA ALA A 208 -5.68 -4.88 -6.04
C ALA A 208 -6.97 -4.03 -6.04
N HIS A 209 -6.90 -2.76 -5.62
CA HIS A 209 -8.09 -1.91 -5.46
C HIS A 209 -8.86 -1.71 -6.77
N LEU A 210 -8.17 -1.61 -7.92
CA LEU A 210 -8.83 -1.51 -9.23
C LEU A 210 -9.67 -2.75 -9.54
N SER A 211 -9.13 -3.95 -9.30
CA SER A 211 -9.85 -5.20 -9.51
C SER A 211 -11.12 -5.29 -8.65
N TYR A 212 -11.02 -4.90 -7.38
CA TYR A 212 -12.20 -4.84 -6.51
C TYR A 212 -13.21 -3.79 -6.93
N ALA A 213 -12.79 -2.61 -7.39
CA ALA A 213 -13.70 -1.58 -7.91
C ALA A 213 -14.47 -2.11 -9.12
N MET A 214 -13.79 -2.75 -10.08
CA MET A 214 -14.43 -3.37 -11.25
C MET A 214 -15.43 -4.46 -10.85
N THR A 215 -15.12 -5.26 -9.83
CA THR A 215 -16.04 -6.27 -9.30
C THR A 215 -17.33 -5.62 -8.75
N TRP A 216 -17.21 -4.59 -7.92
CA TRP A 216 -18.37 -3.91 -7.35
C TRP A 216 -19.25 -3.24 -8.40
N TYR A 217 -18.64 -2.54 -9.37
CA TYR A 217 -19.41 -1.95 -10.49
C TYR A 217 -20.02 -3.02 -11.41
N GLY A 218 -19.32 -4.15 -11.63
CA GLY A 218 -19.87 -5.28 -12.40
C GLY A 218 -21.12 -5.87 -11.74
N ILE A 219 -21.09 -6.06 -10.41
CA ILE A 219 -22.26 -6.53 -9.64
C ILE A 219 -23.39 -5.49 -9.70
N ALA A 220 -23.07 -4.19 -9.60
CA ALA A 220 -24.05 -3.12 -9.73
C ALA A 220 -24.75 -3.13 -11.09
N LEU A 221 -24.00 -3.29 -12.18
CA LEU A 221 -24.54 -3.42 -13.53
C LEU A 221 -25.39 -4.68 -13.69
N ALA A 222 -24.97 -5.81 -13.14
CA ALA A 222 -25.75 -7.05 -13.14
C ALA A 222 -27.08 -6.86 -12.37
N LEU A 223 -27.07 -6.19 -11.22
CA LEU A 223 -28.28 -5.88 -10.46
C LEU A 223 -29.26 -5.02 -11.30
N ILE A 224 -28.77 -3.98 -11.99
CA ILE A 224 -29.57 -3.16 -12.89
C ILE A 224 -30.15 -4.02 -14.03
N GLY A 225 -29.33 -4.86 -14.66
CA GLY A 225 -29.75 -5.76 -15.72
C GLY A 225 -30.87 -6.70 -15.29
N VAL A 226 -30.72 -7.35 -14.14
CA VAL A 226 -31.75 -8.23 -13.56
C VAL A 226 -33.02 -7.46 -13.22
N TYR A 227 -32.87 -6.28 -12.60
CA TYR A 227 -34.02 -5.43 -12.28
C TYR A 227 -34.82 -5.03 -13.52
N VAL A 228 -34.15 -4.60 -14.58
CA VAL A 228 -34.78 -4.22 -15.86
C VAL A 228 -35.43 -5.43 -16.55
N ALA A 229 -34.70 -6.57 -16.64
CA ALA A 229 -35.19 -7.78 -17.23
C ALA A 229 -36.47 -8.33 -16.55
N PHE A 230 -36.46 -8.32 -15.21
CA PHE A 230 -37.62 -8.72 -14.41
C PHE A 230 -38.85 -7.84 -14.66
N HIS A 231 -38.68 -6.51 -14.71
CA HIS A 231 -39.79 -5.59 -15.01
C HIS A 231 -40.29 -5.71 -16.44
N TYR A 232 -39.39 -6.01 -17.39
CA TYR A 232 -39.76 -6.24 -18.79
C TYR A 232 -40.56 -7.53 -18.93
N GLN A 233 -40.10 -8.65 -18.34
CA GLN A 233 -40.82 -9.94 -18.37
C GLN A 233 -42.19 -9.88 -17.68
N ALA A 234 -42.30 -9.10 -16.58
CA ALA A 234 -43.53 -8.89 -15.86
C ALA A 234 -44.49 -7.90 -16.56
N GLY A 235 -44.16 -7.43 -17.77
CA GLY A 235 -44.99 -6.47 -18.52
C GLY A 235 -45.09 -5.08 -17.88
N ARG A 236 -44.23 -4.79 -16.91
CA ARG A 236 -44.17 -3.51 -16.17
C ARG A 236 -43.31 -2.45 -16.88
N LEU A 237 -42.48 -2.86 -17.81
CA LEU A 237 -41.66 -2.00 -18.66
C LEU A 237 -42.06 -2.30 -20.11
N GLN A 238 -42.73 -1.35 -20.77
CA GLN A 238 -43.20 -1.50 -22.16
C GLN A 238 -42.64 -0.37 -23.02
N PHE A 239 -42.04 -0.74 -24.12
CA PHE A 239 -41.63 0.19 -25.17
C PHE A 239 -42.71 0.25 -26.22
N GLY A 240 -43.58 1.26 -26.20
CA GLY A 240 -44.66 1.41 -27.19
C GLY A 240 -44.11 1.66 -28.59
N ARG A 241 -44.29 0.69 -29.48
CA ARG A 241 -44.24 0.99 -30.91
C ARG A 241 -45.42 1.93 -31.21
N ARG A 242 -45.19 3.03 -31.92
CA ARG A 242 -46.23 3.85 -32.49
C ARG A 242 -47.04 2.92 -33.43
N GLN A 243 -48.22 2.50 -33.01
CA GLN A 243 -49.18 1.93 -33.94
C GLN A 243 -49.50 3.06 -34.92
N GLU A 244 -48.92 3.04 -36.09
CA GLU A 244 -49.43 3.84 -37.19
C GLU A 244 -50.87 3.41 -37.38
N ASP A 245 -51.78 4.38 -37.22
CA ASP A 245 -53.21 4.17 -37.33
C ASP A 245 -53.54 3.61 -38.72
N SER A 246 -53.76 2.30 -38.80
CA SER A 246 -54.31 1.62 -39.98
C SER A 246 -55.80 2.00 -40.25
N ARG A 247 -56.28 3.05 -39.58
CA ARG A 247 -57.62 3.60 -39.79
C ARG A 247 -57.79 4.26 -41.15
N TRP A 248 -56.71 4.68 -41.83
CA TRP A 248 -56.79 5.29 -43.17
C TRP A 248 -56.97 4.28 -44.28
N ILE A 249 -56.72 2.99 -44.12
CA ILE A 249 -56.85 1.98 -45.20
C ILE A 249 -58.29 1.46 -45.34
N ILE A 250 -59.12 1.55 -44.30
CA ILE A 250 -60.49 1.06 -44.34
C ILE A 250 -61.44 2.12 -44.90
N SER A 251 -61.20 3.43 -44.71
CA SER A 251 -62.07 4.48 -45.24
C SER A 251 -61.91 4.65 -46.77
N ALA A 252 -60.70 4.42 -47.29
CA ALA A 252 -60.47 4.53 -48.78
C ALA A 252 -61.02 3.35 -49.62
N ARG A 253 -61.50 2.27 -48.96
CA ARG A 253 -62.08 1.11 -49.69
C ARG A 253 -63.61 1.14 -49.77
N VAL A 254 -64.26 1.97 -48.97
CA VAL A 254 -65.71 2.12 -48.96
C VAL A 254 -66.16 3.11 -50.09
N ASP A 255 -65.35 4.14 -50.35
CA ASP A 255 -65.68 5.14 -51.41
C ASP A 255 -65.44 4.66 -52.83
N LYS A 256 -64.84 3.47 -53.09
CA LYS A 256 -64.63 2.91 -54.40
C LYS A 256 -65.69 1.87 -54.81
N MET A 257 -66.74 1.57 -54.02
CA MET A 257 -67.81 0.69 -54.30
C MET A 257 -69.16 1.42 -54.51
N ALA A 258 -69.20 2.75 -54.60
CA ALA A 258 -70.39 3.54 -54.79
C ALA A 258 -70.35 4.40 -56.10
N HIS A 259 -69.72 3.87 -57.16
CA HIS A 259 -69.94 4.37 -58.54
C HIS A 259 -69.99 3.22 -59.50
#